data_689b53abf7b63ba2c659e705961eab15
#
_entry.id   689b53abf7b63ba2c659e705961eab15
#
_cell.length_a   1.000
_cell.length_b   1.000
_cell.length_c   1.000
_cell.angle_alpha   90.00
_cell.angle_beta   90.00
_cell.angle_gamma   90.00
#
_symmetry.space_group_name_H-M   'P 1'
#
loop_
_entity.id
_entity.type
_entity.pdbx_description
1 polymer ?
#
loop_
_entity_poly.entity_id
_entity_poly.type
_entity_poly.pdbx_seq_one_letter_code
_entity_poly.pdbx_strand_id
1 'polypeptide(L)'
;MAETGWINDPNGLIYFKGKYHFFYQYNPYSGFWDCMHWGHAVSEDMIHWKDMPVALRPDQEYDCHPEGGCFSGSAVEKDGVLFLFYTATTQIDGVVRQTQCIATSKDGVNFEKYEGNPVIKEQPQGLSNDFRDPKVFEHNGRWYMVVGGCIGSATSDGDGRICLYESDDLYNWKYK
;
A
#
# COMPACT_ATOMS: atom_id res chain seq x y z
N MET A 1 13.08 13.66 5.49
CA MET A 1 11.94 13.15 6.32
C MET A 1 10.99 14.29 6.55
N ALA A 2 9.70 14.03 6.62
CA ALA A 2 8.70 15.09 6.86
C ALA A 2 9.03 15.87 8.14
N GLU A 3 8.98 17.19 8.04
CA GLU A 3 9.30 18.09 9.16
C GLU A 3 8.23 18.06 10.25
N THR A 4 7.00 17.70 9.91
CA THR A 4 5.84 17.68 10.80
C THR A 4 4.90 16.54 10.44
N GLY A 5 4.01 16.18 11.36
CA GLY A 5 3.00 15.15 11.15
C GLY A 5 3.34 13.80 11.81
N TRP A 6 2.46 12.82 11.64
CA TRP A 6 2.66 11.45 12.11
C TRP A 6 3.34 10.60 11.06
N ILE A 7 4.33 9.81 11.45
CA ILE A 7 5.03 8.83 10.61
C ILE A 7 5.08 7.50 11.35
N ASN A 8 4.79 6.40 10.65
CA ASN A 8 5.01 5.03 11.16
C ASN A 8 5.67 4.13 10.12
N ASP A 9 4.96 3.17 9.52
CA ASP A 9 5.55 2.10 8.72
C ASP A 9 6.34 2.57 7.51
N PRO A 10 7.54 2.02 7.27
CA PRO A 10 8.23 2.16 6.00
C PRO A 10 7.51 1.36 4.90
N ASN A 11 7.32 1.96 3.74
CA ASN A 11 6.65 1.37 2.59
C ASN A 11 7.54 1.43 1.35
N GLY A 12 7.44 0.41 0.50
CA GLY A 12 7.85 0.45 -0.89
C GLY A 12 9.28 0.95 -1.17
N LEU A 13 10.28 0.63 -0.33
CA LEU A 13 11.67 0.97 -0.63
C LEU A 13 12.11 0.30 -1.94
N ILE A 14 12.51 1.11 -2.93
CA ILE A 14 12.86 0.64 -4.26
C ILE A 14 13.87 1.57 -4.95
N TYR A 15 14.74 1.00 -5.79
CA TYR A 15 15.59 1.77 -6.68
C TYR A 15 14.90 1.94 -8.03
N PHE A 16 14.68 3.19 -8.44
CA PHE A 16 14.01 3.53 -9.68
C PHE A 16 14.61 4.79 -10.32
N LYS A 17 14.92 4.74 -11.60
CA LYS A 17 15.47 5.87 -12.38
C LYS A 17 16.66 6.59 -11.72
N GLY A 18 17.61 5.80 -11.17
CA GLY A 18 18.84 6.34 -10.62
C GLY A 18 18.74 6.83 -9.18
N LYS A 19 17.61 6.62 -8.50
CA LYS A 19 17.40 7.02 -7.09
C LYS A 19 16.75 5.91 -6.29
N TYR A 20 17.05 5.88 -5.00
CA TYR A 20 16.28 5.14 -4.02
C TYR A 20 15.03 5.94 -3.68
N HIS A 21 13.87 5.32 -3.78
CA HIS A 21 12.59 5.85 -3.38
C HIS A 21 12.17 5.17 -2.09
N PHE A 22 11.78 5.94 -1.10
CA PHE A 22 11.31 5.49 0.19
C PHE A 22 9.95 6.12 0.45
N PHE A 23 8.96 5.30 0.69
CA PHE A 23 7.62 5.73 1.06
C PHE A 23 7.38 5.38 2.52
N TYR A 24 6.41 6.04 3.15
CA TYR A 24 6.09 5.83 4.55
C TYR A 24 4.65 6.23 4.85
N GLN A 25 4.05 5.58 5.85
CA GLN A 25 2.76 5.99 6.38
C GLN A 25 2.88 7.39 6.96
N TYR A 26 1.96 8.27 6.58
CA TYR A 26 2.05 9.67 6.89
C TYR A 26 0.68 10.31 7.12
N ASN A 27 0.51 10.99 8.25
CA ASN A 27 -0.56 11.95 8.42
C ASN A 27 0.04 13.37 8.38
N PRO A 28 -0.19 14.16 7.31
CA PRO A 28 0.38 15.50 7.18
C PRO A 28 -0.31 16.56 8.05
N TYR A 29 -1.45 16.25 8.64
CA TYR A 29 -2.31 17.25 9.30
C TYR A 29 -2.12 17.30 10.81
N SER A 30 -1.61 16.28 11.44
CA SER A 30 -1.41 16.24 12.88
C SER A 30 -0.30 15.26 13.30
N GLY A 31 0.17 15.38 14.54
CA GLY A 31 1.12 14.44 15.15
C GLY A 31 0.48 13.17 15.70
N PHE A 32 -0.74 12.83 15.30
CA PHE A 32 -1.46 11.63 15.71
C PHE A 32 -1.77 10.74 14.51
N TRP A 33 -1.92 9.45 14.78
CA TRP A 33 -2.38 8.49 13.77
C TRP A 33 -3.81 8.81 13.37
N ASP A 34 -4.05 9.04 12.08
CA ASP A 34 -5.34 9.39 11.47
C ASP A 34 -5.14 9.44 9.96
N CYS A 35 -6.20 9.37 9.15
CA CYS A 35 -6.27 9.65 7.72
C CYS A 35 -4.94 9.41 6.96
N MET A 36 -4.55 8.15 6.80
CA MET A 36 -3.21 7.77 6.30
C MET A 36 -3.00 8.10 4.83
N HIS A 37 -1.87 8.75 4.58
CA HIS A 37 -1.27 9.02 3.28
C HIS A 37 0.01 8.21 3.11
N TRP A 38 0.59 8.21 1.92
CA TRP A 38 1.98 7.83 1.74
C TRP A 38 2.83 9.07 1.53
N GLY A 39 3.69 9.36 2.50
CA GLY A 39 4.80 10.28 2.34
C GLY A 39 5.84 9.66 1.42
N HIS A 40 6.72 10.50 0.86
CA HIS A 40 7.70 10.07 -0.11
C HIS A 40 9.02 10.84 0.06
N ALA A 41 10.13 10.14 0.02
CA ALA A 41 11.48 10.70 -0.01
C ALA A 41 12.34 9.97 -1.03
N VAL A 42 13.36 10.66 -1.56
CA VAL A 42 14.33 10.09 -2.50
C VAL A 42 15.76 10.32 -2.02
N SER A 43 16.65 9.39 -2.38
CA SER A 43 18.08 9.48 -2.08
C SER A 43 18.92 8.89 -3.21
N GLU A 44 20.15 9.37 -3.37
CA GLU A 44 21.16 8.80 -4.27
C GLU A 44 22.09 7.80 -3.53
N ASP A 45 22.17 7.90 -2.20
CA ASP A 45 23.13 7.16 -1.37
C ASP A 45 22.52 6.43 -0.17
N MET A 46 21.19 6.49 0.03
CA MET A 46 20.44 5.95 1.17
C MET A 46 20.79 6.61 2.53
N ILE A 47 21.59 7.68 2.52
CA ILE A 47 21.97 8.43 3.73
C ILE A 47 21.33 9.82 3.70
N HIS A 48 21.47 10.51 2.58
CA HIS A 48 20.90 11.85 2.40
C HIS A 48 19.59 11.77 1.64
N TRP A 49 18.50 12.11 2.32
CA TRP A 49 17.14 12.02 1.79
C TRP A 49 16.56 13.40 1.51
N LYS A 50 15.89 13.51 0.37
CA LYS A 50 15.12 14.69 -0.03
C LYS A 50 13.64 14.36 -0.02
N ASP A 51 12.85 15.17 0.69
CA ASP A 51 11.40 15.04 0.69
C ASP A 51 10.80 15.38 -0.68
N MET A 52 9.80 14.61 -1.04
CA MET A 52 9.04 14.71 -2.28
C MET A 52 7.57 15.02 -1.95
N PRO A 53 6.76 15.43 -2.92
CA PRO A 53 5.32 15.51 -2.73
C PRO A 53 4.74 14.18 -2.22
N VAL A 54 3.65 14.25 -1.47
CA VAL A 54 2.88 13.09 -1.00
C VAL A 54 2.52 12.21 -2.20
N ALA A 55 2.87 10.93 -2.14
CA ALA A 55 2.67 9.99 -3.24
C ALA A 55 1.22 9.50 -3.34
N LEU A 56 0.59 9.16 -2.20
CA LEU A 56 -0.81 8.70 -2.16
C LEU A 56 -1.60 9.52 -1.15
N ARG A 57 -2.80 9.90 -1.56
CA ARG A 57 -3.79 10.58 -0.72
C ARG A 57 -5.06 9.75 -0.66
N PRO A 58 -5.79 9.72 0.47
CA PRO A 58 -7.07 9.04 0.56
C PRO A 58 -8.19 9.91 -0.04
N ASP A 59 -8.35 9.84 -1.36
CA ASP A 59 -9.24 10.68 -2.16
C ASP A 59 -10.28 9.89 -2.98
N GLN A 60 -10.35 8.57 -2.77
CA GLN A 60 -11.29 7.69 -3.42
C GLN A 60 -12.27 7.08 -2.40
N GLU A 61 -13.46 6.69 -2.83
CA GLU A 61 -14.49 6.11 -1.94
C GLU A 61 -13.99 4.89 -1.16
N TYR A 62 -13.06 4.12 -1.75
CA TYR A 62 -12.50 2.91 -1.13
C TYR A 62 -11.37 3.20 -0.13
N ASP A 63 -10.85 4.43 -0.05
CA ASP A 63 -9.79 4.81 0.90
C ASP A 63 -10.06 6.11 1.67
N CYS A 64 -11.19 6.79 1.40
CA CYS A 64 -11.52 8.06 2.04
C CYS A 64 -12.34 7.83 3.32
N HIS A 65 -11.67 7.79 4.46
CA HIS A 65 -12.29 7.74 5.79
C HIS A 65 -11.35 8.35 6.83
N PRO A 66 -11.83 9.09 7.85
CA PRO A 66 -10.97 9.67 8.89
C PRO A 66 -10.07 8.65 9.60
N GLU A 67 -10.62 7.49 9.96
CA GLU A 67 -9.88 6.39 10.60
C GLU A 67 -9.36 5.35 9.57
N GLY A 68 -9.11 5.76 8.34
CA GLY A 68 -8.71 4.90 7.24
C GLY A 68 -7.59 5.51 6.41
N GLY A 69 -7.66 5.31 5.10
CA GLY A 69 -6.70 5.89 4.17
C GLY A 69 -5.92 4.88 3.35
N CYS A 70 -4.79 5.35 2.83
CA CYS A 70 -3.83 4.53 2.12
C CYS A 70 -2.89 3.85 3.13
N PHE A 71 -3.21 2.62 3.55
CA PHE A 71 -2.41 1.84 4.50
C PHE A 71 -1.18 1.24 3.83
N SER A 72 -0.36 0.57 4.63
CA SER A 72 0.95 0.04 4.24
C SER A 72 0.92 -0.92 3.05
N GLY A 73 2.07 -1.07 2.41
CA GLY A 73 2.24 -1.94 1.27
C GLY A 73 3.66 -1.92 0.70
N SER A 74 3.79 -2.15 -0.60
CA SER A 74 5.08 -2.36 -1.26
C SER A 74 5.16 -1.70 -2.64
N ALA A 75 6.37 -1.68 -3.22
CA ALA A 75 6.62 -1.20 -4.56
C ALA A 75 7.33 -2.26 -5.41
N VAL A 76 7.05 -2.26 -6.71
CA VAL A 76 7.80 -2.99 -7.73
C VAL A 76 7.94 -2.14 -8.99
N GLU A 77 8.93 -2.45 -9.81
CA GLU A 77 9.10 -1.84 -11.13
C GLU A 77 8.79 -2.89 -12.20
N LYS A 78 8.09 -2.48 -13.26
CA LYS A 78 7.89 -3.28 -14.47
C LYS A 78 7.86 -2.36 -15.69
N ASP A 79 8.70 -2.67 -16.67
CA ASP A 79 8.75 -1.99 -17.98
C ASP A 79 8.90 -0.45 -17.88
N GLY A 80 9.72 0.02 -16.92
CA GLY A 80 9.97 1.45 -16.70
C GLY A 80 8.84 2.19 -15.97
N VAL A 81 7.88 1.46 -15.41
CA VAL A 81 6.77 1.97 -14.59
C VAL A 81 6.95 1.50 -13.15
N LEU A 82 6.85 2.43 -12.22
CA LEU A 82 6.83 2.15 -10.78
C LEU A 82 5.39 1.90 -10.34
N PHE A 83 5.17 0.74 -9.71
CA PHE A 83 3.89 0.33 -9.13
C PHE A 83 3.97 0.39 -7.61
N LEU A 84 3.02 1.07 -6.99
CA LEU A 84 2.78 1.04 -5.56
C LEU A 84 1.54 0.18 -5.29
N PHE A 85 1.71 -0.85 -4.46
CA PHE A 85 0.61 -1.67 -3.95
C PHE A 85 0.33 -1.28 -2.52
N TYR A 86 -0.90 -0.98 -2.19
CA TYR A 86 -1.29 -0.51 -0.87
C TYR A 86 -2.64 -1.09 -0.44
N THR A 87 -2.87 -1.13 0.85
CA THR A 87 -4.20 -1.43 1.37
C THR A 87 -5.02 -0.15 1.47
N ALA A 88 -6.10 -0.10 0.73
CA ALA A 88 -7.11 0.93 0.89
C ALA A 88 -8.04 0.56 2.04
N THR A 89 -8.17 1.45 3.03
CA THR A 89 -9.00 1.23 4.20
C THR A 89 -10.08 2.31 4.28
N THR A 90 -11.33 1.86 4.33
CA THR A 90 -12.51 2.71 4.52
C THR A 90 -13.48 2.06 5.50
N GLN A 91 -14.54 2.75 5.83
CA GLN A 91 -15.63 2.23 6.65
C GLN A 91 -16.97 2.44 5.94
N ILE A 92 -17.74 1.36 5.80
CA ILE A 92 -19.07 1.38 5.20
C ILE A 92 -20.06 0.78 6.23
N ASP A 93 -21.09 1.54 6.58
CA ASP A 93 -22.09 1.13 7.58
C ASP A 93 -21.48 0.67 8.93
N GLY A 94 -20.43 1.35 9.38
CA GLY A 94 -19.73 1.01 10.61
C GLY A 94 -18.80 -0.22 10.49
N VAL A 95 -18.64 -0.79 9.31
CA VAL A 95 -17.78 -1.96 9.06
C VAL A 95 -16.53 -1.54 8.30
N VAL A 96 -15.36 -1.79 8.90
CA VAL A 96 -14.06 -1.57 8.25
C VAL A 96 -13.94 -2.47 7.02
N ARG A 97 -13.49 -1.90 5.91
CA ARG A 97 -13.20 -2.60 4.66
C ARG A 97 -11.74 -2.36 4.28
N GLN A 98 -11.01 -3.44 4.06
CA GLN A 98 -9.63 -3.42 3.59
C GLN A 98 -9.52 -4.14 2.24
N THR A 99 -9.07 -3.39 1.23
CA THR A 99 -8.96 -3.86 -0.16
C THR A 99 -7.57 -3.56 -0.67
N GLN A 100 -7.08 -4.33 -1.65
CA GLN A 100 -5.75 -4.07 -2.19
C GLN A 100 -5.84 -3.26 -3.47
N CYS A 101 -5.05 -2.20 -3.55
CA CYS A 101 -5.09 -1.20 -4.62
C CYS A 101 -3.71 -0.95 -5.23
N ILE A 102 -3.70 -0.34 -6.41
CA ILE A 102 -2.50 0.02 -7.17
C ILE A 102 -2.50 1.51 -7.47
N ALA A 103 -1.32 2.11 -7.39
CA ALA A 103 -1.02 3.38 -8.04
C ALA A 103 0.25 3.23 -8.87
N THR A 104 0.37 3.97 -9.97
CA THR A 104 1.51 3.87 -10.89
C THR A 104 2.15 5.22 -11.15
N SER A 105 3.45 5.19 -11.46
CA SER A 105 4.19 6.37 -11.87
C SER A 105 5.23 6.03 -12.95
N LYS A 106 5.32 6.87 -13.97
CA LYS A 106 6.38 6.78 -14.99
C LYS A 106 7.61 7.61 -14.64
N ASP A 107 7.48 8.59 -13.78
CA ASP A 107 8.56 9.52 -13.42
C ASP A 107 9.08 9.33 -11.99
N GLY A 108 8.38 8.55 -11.15
CA GLY A 108 8.68 8.34 -9.74
C GLY A 108 8.27 9.52 -8.84
N VAL A 109 7.52 10.48 -9.35
CA VAL A 109 7.08 11.68 -8.62
C VAL A 109 5.56 11.82 -8.62
N ASN A 110 4.96 11.68 -9.79
CA ASN A 110 3.51 11.79 -9.98
C ASN A 110 2.91 10.39 -10.02
N PHE A 111 2.03 10.08 -9.07
CA PHE A 111 1.36 8.79 -8.93
C PHE A 111 -0.10 8.91 -9.28
N GLU A 112 -0.59 7.99 -10.11
CA GLU A 112 -1.98 7.90 -10.52
C GLU A 112 -2.57 6.59 -10.01
N LYS A 113 -3.68 6.64 -9.29
CA LYS A 113 -4.43 5.46 -8.86
C LYS A 113 -5.05 4.78 -10.07
N TYR A 114 -4.97 3.45 -10.10
CA TYR A 114 -5.54 2.66 -11.19
C TYR A 114 -7.07 2.76 -11.19
N GLU A 115 -7.66 3.05 -12.35
CA GLU A 115 -9.12 3.21 -12.50
C GLU A 115 -9.91 1.93 -12.15
N GLY A 116 -9.29 0.76 -12.31
CA GLY A 116 -9.88 -0.54 -11.98
C GLY A 116 -9.74 -0.94 -10.51
N ASN A 117 -9.23 -0.05 -9.63
CA ASN A 117 -9.15 -0.34 -8.19
C ASN A 117 -10.52 -0.58 -7.55
N PRO A 118 -10.58 -1.41 -6.50
CA PRO A 118 -9.54 -2.28 -5.96
C PRO A 118 -9.25 -3.50 -6.85
N VAL A 119 -7.97 -3.93 -6.93
CA VAL A 119 -7.55 -5.13 -7.67
C VAL A 119 -7.83 -6.42 -6.89
N ILE A 120 -7.89 -6.33 -5.54
CA ILE A 120 -8.46 -7.37 -4.66
C ILE A 120 -9.53 -6.69 -3.81
N LYS A 121 -10.79 -7.02 -4.08
CA LYS A 121 -11.96 -6.32 -3.55
C LYS A 121 -12.38 -6.77 -2.16
N GLU A 122 -12.00 -7.98 -1.76
CA GLU A 122 -12.39 -8.58 -0.49
C GLU A 122 -11.38 -9.65 -0.07
N GLN A 123 -11.35 -9.94 1.22
CA GLN A 123 -10.57 -11.03 1.77
C GLN A 123 -11.15 -12.39 1.38
N PRO A 124 -10.32 -13.46 1.35
CA PRO A 124 -10.80 -14.83 1.18
C PRO A 124 -11.83 -15.21 2.23
N GLN A 125 -12.76 -16.08 1.84
CA GLN A 125 -13.83 -16.55 2.72
C GLN A 125 -13.28 -17.13 4.04
N GLY A 126 -13.85 -16.72 5.15
CA GLY A 126 -13.49 -17.20 6.50
C GLY A 126 -12.45 -16.33 7.19
N LEU A 127 -11.90 -15.31 6.53
CA LEU A 127 -11.06 -14.32 7.18
C LEU A 127 -11.87 -13.13 7.71
N SER A 128 -11.33 -12.47 8.73
CA SER A 128 -11.84 -11.21 9.24
C SER A 128 -11.55 -10.04 8.29
N ASN A 129 -11.98 -8.84 8.66
CA ASN A 129 -11.69 -7.61 7.91
C ASN A 129 -10.24 -7.11 8.07
N ASP A 130 -9.43 -7.76 8.92
CA ASP A 130 -7.99 -7.54 9.00
C ASP A 130 -7.30 -8.23 7.82
N PHE A 131 -7.18 -7.51 6.69
CA PHE A 131 -6.67 -8.04 5.42
C PHE A 131 -5.82 -6.96 4.73
N ARG A 132 -4.50 -6.91 5.04
CA ARG A 132 -3.66 -5.76 4.68
C ARG A 132 -2.18 -6.10 4.44
N ASP A 133 -1.42 -5.05 4.10
CA ASP A 133 0.04 -5.02 3.94
C ASP A 133 0.52 -5.88 2.77
N PRO A 134 0.09 -5.58 1.52
CA PRO A 134 0.45 -6.37 0.36
C PRO A 134 1.95 -6.24 0.06
N LYS A 135 2.65 -7.37 0.01
CA LYS A 135 4.01 -7.46 -0.51
C LYS A 135 4.01 -8.15 -1.86
N VAL A 136 4.37 -7.40 -2.90
CA VAL A 136 4.49 -7.91 -4.26
C VAL A 136 5.94 -8.21 -4.59
N PHE A 137 6.17 -9.30 -5.34
CA PHE A 137 7.49 -9.70 -5.84
C PHE A 137 7.36 -10.55 -7.11
N GLU A 138 8.42 -10.57 -7.90
CA GLU A 138 8.53 -11.45 -9.06
C GLU A 138 9.26 -12.75 -8.68
N HIS A 139 8.78 -13.86 -9.22
CA HIS A 139 9.46 -15.15 -9.13
C HIS A 139 9.19 -15.97 -10.39
N ASN A 140 10.27 -16.41 -11.08
CA ASN A 140 10.21 -17.22 -12.29
C ASN A 140 9.31 -16.63 -13.41
N GLY A 141 9.36 -15.32 -13.61
CA GLY A 141 8.60 -14.61 -14.65
C GLY A 141 7.13 -14.42 -14.33
N ARG A 142 6.71 -14.63 -13.09
CA ARG A 142 5.36 -14.36 -12.59
C ARG A 142 5.40 -13.44 -11.37
N TRP A 143 4.33 -12.71 -11.20
CA TRP A 143 4.14 -11.84 -10.05
C TRP A 143 3.36 -12.56 -8.96
N TYR A 144 3.79 -12.38 -7.74
CA TYR A 144 3.13 -12.89 -6.54
C TYR A 144 2.86 -11.75 -5.58
N MET A 145 1.74 -11.84 -4.88
CA MET A 145 1.40 -10.94 -3.78
C MET A 145 1.08 -11.77 -2.55
N VAL A 146 1.73 -11.47 -1.44
CA VAL A 146 1.32 -11.94 -0.12
C VAL A 146 0.61 -10.83 0.62
N VAL A 147 -0.50 -11.16 1.26
CA VAL A 147 -1.31 -10.23 2.07
C VAL A 147 -1.53 -10.86 3.44
N GLY A 148 -1.34 -10.08 4.49
CA GLY A 148 -1.69 -10.50 5.85
C GLY A 148 -3.20 -10.64 6.00
N GLY A 149 -3.63 -11.69 6.68
CA GLY A 149 -5.03 -11.94 7.02
C GLY A 149 -5.17 -12.54 8.41
N CYS A 150 -6.39 -12.60 8.92
CA CYS A 150 -6.66 -13.14 10.24
C CYS A 150 -7.99 -13.89 10.27
N ILE A 151 -8.03 -15.02 10.98
CA ILE A 151 -9.28 -15.67 11.42
C ILE A 151 -9.56 -15.19 12.84
N GLY A 152 -10.78 -14.72 13.12
CA GLY A 152 -11.10 -14.10 14.41
C GLY A 152 -10.71 -12.62 14.47
N SER A 153 -10.08 -12.18 15.56
CA SER A 153 -9.66 -10.78 15.74
C SER A 153 -8.14 -10.66 15.78
N ALA A 154 -7.57 -9.72 15.05
CA ALA A 154 -6.13 -9.45 15.08
C ALA A 154 -5.64 -8.90 16.43
N THR A 155 -6.54 -8.46 17.30
CA THR A 155 -6.20 -7.78 18.58
C THR A 155 -6.31 -8.68 19.81
N SER A 156 -6.87 -9.89 19.70
CA SER A 156 -7.09 -10.74 20.88
C SER A 156 -6.61 -12.17 20.68
N ASP A 157 -7.41 -13.00 20.04
CA ASP A 157 -7.21 -14.44 19.88
C ASP A 157 -7.19 -14.88 18.42
N GLY A 158 -6.96 -13.93 17.53
CA GLY A 158 -6.93 -14.18 16.09
C GLY A 158 -5.78 -15.08 15.67
N ASP A 159 -6.06 -15.89 14.67
CA ASP A 159 -5.12 -16.81 14.08
C ASP A 159 -4.62 -16.22 12.75
N GLY A 160 -3.37 -15.76 12.74
CA GLY A 160 -2.75 -15.09 11.59
C GLY A 160 -2.65 -16.00 10.37
N ARG A 161 -2.87 -15.43 9.20
CA ARG A 161 -2.78 -16.09 7.89
C ARG A 161 -1.97 -15.26 6.91
N ILE A 162 -1.37 -15.93 5.95
CA ILE A 162 -0.77 -15.32 4.77
C ILE A 162 -1.58 -15.76 3.56
N CYS A 163 -2.18 -14.80 2.87
CA CYS A 163 -2.90 -15.03 1.63
C CYS A 163 -1.94 -14.85 0.45
N LEU A 164 -1.83 -15.86 -0.41
CA LEU A 164 -0.98 -15.83 -1.60
C LEU A 164 -1.83 -15.65 -2.84
N TYR A 165 -1.44 -14.70 -3.68
CA TYR A 165 -2.01 -14.45 -5.00
C TYR A 165 -0.93 -14.52 -6.07
N GLU A 166 -1.30 -14.88 -7.30
CA GLU A 166 -0.45 -14.80 -8.47
C GLU A 166 -1.06 -13.93 -9.57
N SER A 167 -0.22 -13.32 -10.40
CA SER A 167 -0.61 -12.49 -11.54
C SER A 167 0.43 -12.56 -12.66
N ASP A 168 -0.02 -12.44 -13.91
CA ASP A 168 0.85 -12.30 -15.07
C ASP A 168 1.08 -10.82 -15.45
N ASP A 169 0.22 -9.90 -14.98
CA ASP A 169 0.18 -8.51 -15.45
C ASP A 169 0.23 -7.42 -14.35
N LEU A 170 0.21 -7.80 -13.06
CA LEU A 170 0.09 -6.94 -11.88
C LEU A 170 -1.32 -6.40 -11.59
N TYR A 171 -2.27 -6.56 -12.50
CA TYR A 171 -3.62 -6.02 -12.36
C TYR A 171 -4.65 -7.09 -12.02
N ASN A 172 -4.50 -8.29 -12.60
CA ASN A 172 -5.41 -9.41 -12.40
C ASN A 172 -4.79 -10.45 -11.48
N TRP A 173 -5.36 -10.62 -10.29
CA TRP A 173 -4.82 -11.46 -9.23
C TRP A 173 -5.69 -12.68 -8.97
N LYS A 174 -5.06 -13.84 -8.89
CA LYS A 174 -5.71 -15.13 -8.59
C LYS A 174 -5.23 -15.66 -7.26
N TYR A 175 -6.18 -15.89 -6.34
CA TYR A 175 -5.91 -16.54 -5.04
C TYR A 175 -5.43 -17.99 -5.22
N LYS A 176 -4.48 -18.43 -4.35
CA LYS A 176 -3.80 -19.76 -4.46
C LYS A 176 -4.16 -20.70 -3.32
#